data_19f4e0a3cd074e9aad7085c1b8630f66
#
_entry.id   19f4e0a3cd074e9aad7085c1b8630f66
#
_cell.length_a   1.000
_cell.length_b   1.000
_cell.length_c   1.000
_cell.angle_alpha   90.00
_cell.angle_beta   90.00
_cell.angle_gamma   90.00
#
_symmetry.space_group_name_H-M   'P 1'
#
loop_
_entity.id
_entity.type
_entity.pdbx_description
1 polymer ?
#
loop_
_entity_poly.entity_id
_entity_poly.type
_entity_poly.pdbx_seq_one_letter_code
_entity_poly.pdbx_strand_id
1 'polypeptide(L)'
;MWRSFPAPQRPIAKTGFSSAWSKELVALLKNIRSSGEDALAMPGSIYGAIGLCQFMPTNISHYGADGNGDGVVNLFTVPDAVASLANYLAQHGWNKAATRAQKQKVIKTYNRIDIYANTILGLAEAQGYVAE
;
A
#
# COMPACT_ATOMS: atom_id res chain seq x y z
N MET A 1 -20.67 -14.77 2.01
CA MET A 1 -21.17 -14.53 3.38
C MET A 1 -20.01 -14.02 4.24
N TRP A 2 -19.87 -12.72 4.37
CA TRP A 2 -18.84 -12.10 5.20
C TRP A 2 -19.28 -12.20 6.65
N ARG A 3 -18.57 -12.98 7.45
CA ARG A 3 -18.79 -13.00 8.89
C ARG A 3 -18.28 -11.67 9.45
N SER A 4 -19.19 -10.92 10.05
CA SER A 4 -18.83 -9.75 10.85
C SER A 4 -17.95 -10.21 12.02
N PHE A 5 -16.66 -9.92 11.95
CA PHE A 5 -15.82 -9.99 13.13
C PHE A 5 -16.26 -8.88 14.07
N PRO A 6 -16.57 -9.17 15.35
CA PRO A 6 -16.81 -8.11 16.31
C PRO A 6 -15.55 -7.26 16.39
N ALA A 7 -15.71 -5.95 16.19
CA ALA A 7 -14.63 -5.00 16.39
C ALA A 7 -14.02 -5.23 17.78
N PRO A 8 -12.70 -5.33 17.92
CA PRO A 8 -12.08 -5.44 19.23
C PRO A 8 -12.45 -4.17 20.02
N GLN A 9 -13.26 -4.34 21.04
CA GLN A 9 -13.58 -3.31 22.03
C GLN A 9 -12.29 -3.03 22.81
N ARG A 10 -11.40 -2.21 22.28
CA ARG A 10 -10.32 -1.66 23.07
C ARG A 10 -10.89 -0.52 23.87
N PRO A 11 -10.73 -0.51 25.21
CA PRO A 11 -11.07 0.65 26.00
C PRO A 11 -10.29 1.83 25.42
N ILE A 12 -10.99 2.92 25.09
CA ILE A 12 -10.36 4.18 24.71
C ILE A 12 -9.55 4.59 25.93
N ALA A 13 -8.25 4.30 25.88
CA ALA A 13 -7.35 4.78 26.91
C ALA A 13 -7.44 6.31 26.93
N LYS A 14 -7.71 6.87 28.09
CA LYS A 14 -7.82 8.32 28.35
C LYS A 14 -6.48 9.07 28.16
N THR A 15 -5.53 8.52 27.43
CA THR A 15 -4.21 9.07 27.19
C THR A 15 -3.95 9.11 25.70
N GLY A 16 -4.16 10.28 25.12
CA GLY A 16 -3.57 10.71 23.86
C GLY A 16 -3.80 9.81 22.66
N PHE A 17 -4.27 10.39 21.59
CA PHE A 17 -4.21 9.84 20.24
C PHE A 17 -2.83 9.17 20.06
N SER A 18 -2.77 7.87 19.83
CA SER A 18 -1.50 7.16 19.63
C SER A 18 -0.66 7.93 18.59
N SER A 19 0.61 8.14 18.87
CA SER A 19 1.53 8.89 17.98
C SER A 19 1.58 8.30 16.56
N ALA A 20 1.28 7.01 16.41
CA ALA A 20 1.19 6.34 15.12
C ALA A 20 -0.02 6.84 14.30
N TRP A 21 -1.21 6.92 14.90
CA TRP A 21 -2.41 7.43 14.22
C TRP A 21 -2.28 8.90 13.85
N SER A 22 -1.63 9.69 14.71
CA SER A 22 -1.38 11.11 14.41
C SER A 22 -0.48 11.27 13.19
N LYS A 23 0.53 10.43 13.02
CA LYS A 23 1.41 10.44 11.84
C LYS A 23 0.65 10.09 10.57
N GLU A 24 -0.19 9.06 10.60
CA GLU A 24 -1.01 8.66 9.46
C GLU A 24 -2.02 9.75 9.09
N LEU A 25 -2.67 10.37 10.07
CA LEU A 25 -3.60 11.49 9.82
C LEU A 25 -2.88 12.70 9.20
N VAL A 26 -1.72 13.08 9.70
CA VAL A 26 -0.94 14.18 9.12
C VAL A 26 -0.51 13.86 7.69
N ALA A 27 -0.09 12.62 7.43
CA ALA A 27 0.27 12.18 6.09
C ALA A 27 -0.94 12.21 5.15
N LEU A 28 -2.11 11.74 5.60
CA LEU A 28 -3.35 11.80 4.85
C LEU A 28 -3.72 13.24 4.47
N LEU A 29 -3.71 14.15 5.44
CA LEU A 29 -4.04 15.56 5.18
C LEU A 29 -3.08 16.22 4.19
N LYS A 30 -1.80 15.87 4.24
CA LYS A 30 -0.81 16.33 3.25
C LYS A 30 -1.10 15.79 1.86
N ASN A 31 -1.42 14.50 1.75
CA ASN A 31 -1.73 13.86 0.48
C ASN A 31 -2.98 14.49 -0.15
N ILE A 32 -4.05 14.67 0.62
CA ILE A 32 -5.29 15.31 0.17
C ILE A 32 -5.06 16.74 -0.30
N ARG A 33 -4.25 17.49 0.44
CA ARG A 33 -3.90 18.86 0.05
C ARG A 33 -3.19 18.93 -1.31
N SER A 34 -2.37 17.93 -1.63
CA SER A 34 -1.65 17.88 -2.91
C SER A 34 -2.50 17.32 -4.06
N SER A 35 -3.40 16.37 -3.77
CA SER A 35 -4.27 15.76 -4.79
C SER A 35 -5.57 16.52 -5.06
N GLY A 36 -5.97 17.40 -4.13
CA GLY A 36 -7.25 18.12 -4.23
C GLY A 36 -8.48 17.25 -3.96
N GLU A 37 -8.32 16.04 -3.45
CA GLU A 37 -9.41 15.13 -3.17
C GLU A 37 -10.20 15.54 -1.92
N ASP A 38 -11.48 15.13 -1.86
CA ASP A 38 -12.32 15.35 -0.68
C ASP A 38 -12.03 14.26 0.38
N ALA A 39 -11.46 14.68 1.51
CA ALA A 39 -11.16 13.81 2.64
C ALA A 39 -12.36 13.03 3.17
N LEU A 40 -13.56 13.64 3.11
CA LEU A 40 -14.78 13.04 3.64
C LEU A 40 -15.41 12.04 2.68
N ALA A 41 -15.13 12.17 1.38
CA ALA A 41 -15.60 11.27 0.35
C ALA A 41 -14.61 10.17 -0.01
N MET A 42 -13.38 10.25 0.48
CA MET A 42 -12.29 9.31 0.13
C MET A 42 -12.58 7.91 0.71
N PRO A 43 -12.71 6.87 -0.12
CA PRO A 43 -12.87 5.51 0.37
C PRO A 43 -11.56 4.99 0.95
N GLY A 44 -11.65 4.22 2.02
CA GLY A 44 -10.50 3.61 2.67
C GLY A 44 -10.88 2.35 3.43
N SER A 45 -9.88 1.57 3.84
CA SER A 45 -10.10 0.43 4.71
C SER A 45 -10.38 0.88 6.16
N ILE A 46 -10.90 -0.04 6.99
CA ILE A 46 -11.09 0.20 8.43
C ILE A 46 -9.78 0.50 9.17
N TYR A 47 -8.64 0.21 8.55
CA TYR A 47 -7.30 0.48 9.09
C TYR A 47 -6.67 1.76 8.51
N GLY A 48 -7.38 2.47 7.61
CA GLY A 48 -6.91 3.69 6.98
C GLY A 48 -6.02 3.50 5.74
N ALA A 49 -5.96 2.29 5.18
CA ALA A 49 -5.30 2.06 3.90
C ALA A 49 -6.16 2.58 2.74
N ILE A 50 -5.55 3.21 1.76
CA ILE A 50 -6.23 3.89 0.65
C ILE A 50 -5.72 3.47 -0.73
N GLY A 51 -6.59 3.60 -1.72
CA GLY A 51 -6.31 3.35 -3.13
C GLY A 51 -6.24 1.87 -3.51
N LEU A 52 -5.95 1.61 -4.78
CA LEU A 52 -5.90 0.25 -5.35
C LEU A 52 -4.82 -0.61 -4.71
N CYS A 53 -3.67 -0.03 -4.35
CA CYS A 53 -2.59 -0.74 -3.67
C CYS A 53 -2.69 -0.73 -2.14
N GLN A 54 -3.75 -0.18 -1.57
CA GLN A 54 -4.02 -0.19 -0.12
C GLN A 54 -2.83 0.28 0.72
N PHE A 55 -2.24 1.39 0.34
CA PHE A 55 -1.16 2.00 1.11
C PHE A 55 -1.69 2.76 2.32
N MET A 56 -0.98 2.67 3.43
CA MET A 56 -1.14 3.62 4.53
C MET A 56 -0.70 5.00 4.07
N PRO A 57 -1.32 6.09 4.57
CA PRO A 57 -0.98 7.46 4.15
C PRO A 57 0.51 7.79 4.20
N THR A 58 1.24 7.33 5.22
CA THR A 58 2.71 7.50 5.30
C THR A 58 3.44 6.80 4.17
N ASN A 59 2.96 5.65 3.71
CA ASN A 59 3.56 4.93 2.58
C ASN A 59 3.39 5.69 1.26
N ILE A 60 2.29 6.43 1.10
CA ILE A 60 2.10 7.28 -0.09
C ILE A 60 3.19 8.35 -0.17
N SER A 61 3.52 8.96 0.97
CA SER A 61 4.59 9.99 1.02
C SER A 61 5.98 9.43 0.70
N HIS A 62 6.21 8.14 0.94
CA HIS A 62 7.50 7.49 0.71
C HIS A 62 7.61 6.79 -0.65
N TYR A 63 6.53 6.17 -1.11
CA TYR A 63 6.54 5.27 -2.26
C TYR A 63 5.62 5.71 -3.38
N GLY A 64 4.77 6.72 -3.14
CA GLY A 64 3.87 7.25 -4.15
C GLY A 64 4.63 7.71 -5.39
N ALA A 65 4.14 7.35 -6.56
CA ALA A 65 4.70 7.72 -7.84
C ALA A 65 3.58 8.11 -8.80
N ASP A 66 3.80 9.19 -9.52
CA ASP A 66 2.96 9.65 -10.61
C ASP A 66 3.24 8.79 -11.85
N GLY A 67 2.35 7.89 -12.17
CA GLY A 67 2.49 6.94 -13.27
C GLY A 67 1.94 7.45 -14.59
N ASN A 68 1.09 8.48 -14.57
CA ASN A 68 0.49 9.07 -15.76
C ASN A 68 1.14 10.41 -16.17
N GLY A 69 1.97 10.99 -15.30
CA GLY A 69 2.71 12.23 -15.58
C GLY A 69 1.89 13.50 -15.43
N ASP A 70 0.79 13.48 -14.65
CA ASP A 70 -0.06 14.65 -14.42
C ASP A 70 0.41 15.55 -13.27
N GLY A 71 1.46 15.14 -12.55
CA GLY A 71 2.05 15.87 -11.42
C GLY A 71 1.38 15.59 -10.07
N VAL A 72 0.40 14.68 -10.03
CA VAL A 72 -0.32 14.30 -8.81
C VAL A 72 -0.24 12.79 -8.61
N VAL A 73 -0.05 12.34 -7.38
CA VAL A 73 -0.12 10.91 -7.05
C VAL A 73 -1.53 10.58 -6.57
N ASN A 74 -2.28 9.85 -7.39
CA ASN A 74 -3.63 9.40 -7.09
C ASN A 74 -3.73 7.86 -7.12
N LEU A 75 -3.70 7.23 -5.97
CA LEU A 75 -3.73 5.76 -5.86
C LEU A 75 -5.07 5.11 -6.25
N PHE A 76 -6.08 5.89 -6.60
CA PHE A 76 -7.33 5.37 -7.17
C PHE A 76 -7.25 5.20 -8.69
N THR A 77 -6.21 5.73 -9.33
CA THR A 77 -5.91 5.49 -10.74
C THR A 77 -4.94 4.32 -10.90
N VAL A 78 -5.14 3.51 -11.95
CA VAL A 78 -4.29 2.35 -12.22
C VAL A 78 -2.82 2.74 -12.48
N PRO A 79 -2.51 3.76 -13.29
CA PRO A 79 -1.11 4.13 -13.56
C PRO A 79 -0.34 4.46 -12.28
N ASP A 80 -0.90 5.29 -11.41
CA ASP A 80 -0.22 5.72 -10.20
C ASP A 80 -0.13 4.61 -9.16
N ALA A 81 -1.18 3.79 -9.01
CA ALA A 81 -1.16 2.66 -8.11
C ALA A 81 -0.08 1.64 -8.52
N VAL A 82 0.03 1.32 -9.83
CA VAL A 82 1.04 0.41 -10.36
C VAL A 82 2.45 1.00 -10.20
N ALA A 83 2.64 2.27 -10.57
CA ALA A 83 3.92 2.95 -10.42
C ALA A 83 4.37 3.02 -8.94
N SER A 84 3.44 3.33 -8.05
CA SER A 84 3.70 3.39 -6.60
C SER A 84 4.07 2.02 -6.03
N LEU A 85 3.36 0.96 -6.42
CA LEU A 85 3.68 -0.40 -5.99
C LEU A 85 5.03 -0.87 -6.55
N ALA A 86 5.34 -0.57 -7.81
CA ALA A 86 6.64 -0.85 -8.41
C ALA A 86 7.77 -0.13 -7.68
N ASN A 87 7.57 1.15 -7.34
CA ASN A 87 8.52 1.92 -6.54
C ASN A 87 8.72 1.33 -5.14
N TYR A 88 7.64 0.90 -4.48
CA TYR A 88 7.71 0.20 -3.20
C TYR A 88 8.59 -1.05 -3.30
N LEU A 89 8.33 -1.92 -4.27
CA LEU A 89 9.09 -3.15 -4.46
C LEU A 89 10.57 -2.87 -4.79
N ALA A 90 10.85 -1.88 -5.64
CA ALA A 90 12.20 -1.48 -5.99
C ALA A 90 13.00 -1.02 -4.75
N GLN A 91 12.39 -0.17 -3.91
CA GLN A 91 13.01 0.31 -2.68
C GLN A 91 13.21 -0.80 -1.64
N HIS A 92 12.41 -1.87 -1.68
CA HIS A 92 12.56 -3.05 -0.83
C HIS A 92 13.49 -4.13 -1.42
N GLY A 93 14.22 -3.79 -2.48
CA GLY A 93 15.30 -4.62 -3.00
C GLY A 93 14.92 -5.52 -4.19
N TRP A 94 13.79 -5.28 -4.85
CA TRP A 94 13.36 -6.06 -6.01
C TRP A 94 14.45 -6.17 -7.09
N ASN A 95 15.11 -5.06 -7.42
CA ASN A 95 16.14 -5.01 -8.45
C ASN A 95 17.42 -5.78 -8.09
N LYS A 96 17.61 -6.09 -6.81
CA LYS A 96 18.75 -6.89 -6.30
C LYS A 96 18.37 -8.35 -6.08
N ALA A 97 17.10 -8.69 -6.15
CA ALA A 97 16.59 -10.04 -5.94
C ALA A 97 16.78 -10.86 -7.23
N ALA A 98 17.80 -11.72 -7.27
CA ALA A 98 18.12 -12.54 -8.43
C ALA A 98 17.28 -13.81 -8.50
N THR A 99 16.91 -14.40 -7.34
CA THR A 99 16.19 -15.67 -7.30
C THR A 99 14.71 -15.48 -6.94
N ARG A 100 13.87 -16.46 -7.33
CA ARG A 100 12.46 -16.49 -6.97
C ARG A 100 12.23 -16.38 -5.46
N ALA A 101 13.06 -17.05 -4.65
CA ALA A 101 12.98 -16.98 -3.19
C ALA A 101 13.28 -15.58 -2.64
N GLN A 102 14.23 -14.86 -3.24
CA GLN A 102 14.54 -13.47 -2.88
C GLN A 102 13.38 -12.54 -3.26
N LYS A 103 12.81 -12.71 -4.45
CA LYS A 103 11.63 -11.95 -4.89
C LYS A 103 10.41 -12.21 -4.01
N GLN A 104 10.20 -13.45 -3.59
CA GLN A 104 9.16 -13.79 -2.61
C GLN A 104 9.34 -13.02 -1.30
N LYS A 105 10.58 -12.93 -0.79
CA LYS A 105 10.87 -12.14 0.42
C LYS A 105 10.52 -10.67 0.24
N VAL A 106 10.79 -10.10 -0.92
CA VAL A 106 10.44 -8.70 -1.21
C VAL A 106 8.92 -8.51 -1.23
N ILE A 107 8.16 -9.38 -1.89
CA ILE A 107 6.69 -9.31 -1.88
C ILE A 107 6.16 -9.44 -0.45
N LYS A 108 6.78 -10.27 0.40
CA LYS A 108 6.41 -10.42 1.81
C LYS A 108 6.63 -9.17 2.67
N THR A 109 7.37 -8.18 2.21
CA THR A 109 7.41 -6.87 2.88
C THR A 109 6.08 -6.12 2.76
N TYR A 110 5.40 -6.32 1.64
CA TYR A 110 4.08 -5.75 1.37
C TYR A 110 2.95 -6.55 2.02
N ASN A 111 2.96 -7.87 1.86
CA ASN A 111 2.00 -8.77 2.49
C ASN A 111 2.72 -10.04 2.99
N ARG A 112 2.73 -10.24 4.30
CA ARG A 112 3.53 -11.28 4.98
C ARG A 112 3.05 -12.72 4.77
N ILE A 113 2.02 -12.94 3.95
CA ILE A 113 1.40 -14.25 3.72
C ILE A 113 2.13 -14.96 2.58
N ASP A 114 2.61 -16.19 2.82
CA ASP A 114 3.35 -16.97 1.82
C ASP A 114 2.50 -17.32 0.59
N ILE A 115 1.25 -17.69 0.79
CA ILE A 115 0.31 -17.98 -0.30
C ILE A 115 0.14 -16.75 -1.19
N TYR A 116 0.00 -15.56 -0.61
CA TYR A 116 -0.10 -14.31 -1.38
C TYR A 116 1.13 -14.11 -2.27
N ALA A 117 2.32 -14.16 -1.68
CA ALA A 117 3.56 -13.96 -2.41
C ALA A 117 3.77 -14.99 -3.53
N ASN A 118 3.47 -16.26 -3.27
CA ASN A 118 3.55 -17.33 -4.26
C ASN A 118 2.53 -17.15 -5.39
N THR A 119 1.32 -16.73 -5.09
CA THR A 119 0.27 -16.48 -6.09
C THR A 119 0.67 -15.33 -7.00
N ILE A 120 1.18 -14.23 -6.44
CA ILE A 120 1.63 -13.07 -7.23
C ILE A 120 2.77 -13.47 -8.17
N LEU A 121 3.76 -14.20 -7.68
CA LEU A 121 4.87 -14.68 -8.53
C LEU A 121 4.36 -15.65 -9.60
N GLY A 122 3.51 -16.60 -9.26
CA GLY A 122 2.92 -17.53 -10.22
C GLY A 122 2.10 -16.85 -11.30
N LEU A 123 1.34 -15.81 -10.96
CA LEU A 123 0.61 -15.00 -11.95
C LEU A 123 1.57 -14.22 -12.86
N ALA A 124 2.63 -13.64 -12.32
CA ALA A 124 3.64 -12.94 -13.11
C ALA A 124 4.35 -13.90 -14.08
N GLU A 125 4.73 -15.09 -13.59
CA GLU A 125 5.34 -16.15 -14.41
C GLU A 125 4.39 -16.61 -15.53
N ALA A 126 3.10 -16.75 -15.26
CA ALA A 126 2.09 -17.07 -16.26
C ALA A 126 1.91 -15.98 -17.32
N GLN A 127 2.26 -14.73 -17.01
CA GLN A 127 2.27 -13.60 -17.95
C GLN A 127 3.63 -13.43 -18.67
N GLY A 128 4.53 -14.38 -18.52
CA GLY A 128 5.83 -14.38 -19.22
C GLY A 128 6.98 -13.73 -18.44
N TYR A 129 6.75 -13.36 -17.17
CA TYR A 129 7.85 -12.94 -16.30
C TYR A 129 8.68 -14.15 -15.88
N VAL A 130 9.96 -14.16 -16.21
CA VAL A 130 10.90 -15.21 -15.79
C VAL A 130 11.76 -14.65 -14.65
N ALA A 131 11.62 -15.24 -13.46
CA ALA A 131 12.59 -15.03 -12.38
C ALA A 131 13.79 -15.94 -12.69
N GLU A 132 14.89 -15.37 -13.14
CA GLU A 132 16.14 -16.10 -13.30
C GLU A 132 16.64 -16.68 -11.96
#